data_9d266011a22f11e316068339ca25350c
#
_entry.id   9d266011a22f11e316068339ca25350c
#
_cell.length_a   1.000
_cell.length_b   1.000
_cell.length_c   1.000
_cell.angle_alpha   90.00
_cell.angle_beta   90.00
_cell.angle_gamma   90.00
#
_symmetry.space_group_name_H-M   'P 1'
#
loop_
_entity.id
_entity.type
_entity.pdbx_description
1 polymer ?
#
loop_
_entity_poly.entity_id
_entity_poly.type
_entity_poly.pdbx_seq_one_letter_code
_entity_poly.pdbx_strand_id
1 'polypeptide(L)'
;LPKNKFKIDLVEGVTKTNFFSICYGALTTIGLLTFISYATNYVLIENLAYERNQIGTIVGNLQVVAEIALLCVFLPVGLLADKIGRRPVYSFGMFAMGLSYFLYPLATGIGELTLYRVIYAIGMGCATGMLGTVTADYPQNHTRGKMIAVTGILNATGVIIVSLIFARMPKNFAEMGYDQITAGKYAMWVVAGTCLITSIVVAFGLKKGTPTEEQKKIPYMEQIKSGL
;
A
#
# COMPACT_ATOMS: atom_id res chain seq x y z
N LEU A 1 3.82 -39.01 -15.02
CA LEU A 1 4.74 -38.11 -14.29
C LEU A 1 3.92 -37.28 -13.29
N PRO A 2 4.31 -37.19 -12.00
CA PRO A 2 3.57 -36.41 -11.03
C PRO A 2 3.54 -34.93 -11.47
N LYS A 3 2.34 -34.41 -11.76
CA LYS A 3 2.14 -32.99 -12.04
C LYS A 3 2.73 -32.20 -10.86
N ASN A 4 3.64 -31.28 -11.15
CA ASN A 4 4.33 -30.46 -10.17
C ASN A 4 3.30 -29.81 -9.24
N LYS A 5 3.16 -30.33 -8.00
CA LYS A 5 2.07 -29.98 -7.05
C LYS A 5 2.01 -28.49 -6.68
N PHE A 6 3.09 -27.73 -6.96
CA PHE A 6 3.23 -26.31 -6.64
C PHE A 6 3.05 -25.37 -7.84
N LYS A 7 2.72 -25.86 -9.04
CA LYS A 7 2.51 -24.98 -10.19
C LYS A 7 1.22 -24.17 -9.98
N ILE A 8 1.31 -22.85 -10.18
CA ILE A 8 0.16 -21.95 -10.25
C ILE A 8 -0.15 -21.77 -11.75
N ASP A 9 -1.34 -22.18 -12.14
CA ASP A 9 -1.80 -21.99 -13.52
C ASP A 9 -2.47 -20.62 -13.62
N LEU A 10 -1.93 -19.80 -14.54
CA LEU A 10 -2.37 -18.42 -14.74
C LEU A 10 -3.49 -18.37 -15.77
N VAL A 11 -4.35 -17.38 -15.65
CA VAL A 11 -5.40 -17.08 -16.63
C VAL A 11 -4.76 -16.62 -17.95
N GLU A 12 -5.41 -16.89 -19.08
CA GLU A 12 -4.94 -16.50 -20.40
C GLU A 12 -4.63 -15.00 -20.48
N GLY A 13 -3.49 -14.68 -21.09
CA GLY A 13 -2.98 -13.32 -21.20
C GLY A 13 -2.29 -12.78 -19.94
N VAL A 14 -2.14 -13.54 -18.84
CA VAL A 14 -1.27 -13.21 -17.71
C VAL A 14 0.11 -13.81 -17.96
N THR A 15 1.12 -12.96 -18.04
CA THR A 15 2.52 -13.35 -18.29
C THR A 15 3.25 -13.66 -16.97
N LYS A 16 4.44 -14.30 -17.10
CA LYS A 16 5.33 -14.48 -15.94
C LYS A 16 5.75 -13.16 -15.32
N THR A 17 5.96 -12.12 -16.12
CA THR A 17 6.27 -10.77 -15.62
C THR A 17 5.15 -10.22 -14.76
N ASN A 18 3.88 -10.39 -15.17
CA ASN A 18 2.74 -9.97 -14.37
C ASN A 18 2.68 -10.74 -13.02
N PHE A 19 2.98 -12.04 -13.04
CA PHE A 19 3.04 -12.85 -11.83
C PHE A 19 4.15 -12.39 -10.87
N PHE A 20 5.36 -12.14 -11.36
CA PHE A 20 6.44 -11.63 -10.51
C PHE A 20 6.13 -10.23 -9.97
N SER A 21 5.50 -9.37 -10.76
CA SER A 21 5.13 -8.02 -10.33
C SER A 21 4.10 -8.03 -9.21
N ILE A 22 3.11 -8.92 -9.25
CA ILE A 22 2.15 -9.05 -8.13
C ILE A 22 2.79 -9.67 -6.90
N CYS A 23 3.71 -10.63 -7.06
CA CYS A 23 4.46 -11.19 -5.94
C CYS A 23 5.34 -10.12 -5.27
N TYR A 24 6.01 -9.27 -6.05
CA TYR A 24 6.76 -8.12 -5.53
C TYR A 24 5.85 -7.11 -4.84
N GLY A 25 4.70 -6.80 -5.45
CA GLY A 25 3.66 -5.95 -4.84
C GLY A 25 3.16 -6.52 -3.51
N ALA A 26 2.92 -7.83 -3.41
CA ALA A 26 2.55 -8.48 -2.17
C ALA A 26 3.64 -8.37 -1.11
N LEU A 27 4.90 -8.59 -1.47
CA LEU A 27 6.04 -8.47 -0.57
C LEU A 27 6.17 -7.05 0.01
N THR A 28 5.94 -6.02 -0.80
CA THR A 28 6.21 -4.63 -0.40
C THR A 28 4.99 -3.93 0.21
N THR A 29 3.79 -4.11 -0.35
CA THR A 29 2.61 -3.30 0.00
C THR A 29 2.25 -3.42 1.48
N ILE A 30 2.07 -4.62 2.02
CA ILE A 30 1.64 -4.80 3.41
C ILE A 30 2.74 -4.41 4.40
N GLY A 31 3.99 -4.72 4.08
CA GLY A 31 5.13 -4.28 4.89
C GLY A 31 5.21 -2.75 4.97
N LEU A 32 5.19 -2.06 3.82
CA LEU A 32 5.23 -0.60 3.76
C LEU A 32 4.01 0.05 4.43
N LEU A 33 2.84 -0.60 4.36
CA LEU A 33 1.64 -0.16 5.07
C LEU A 33 1.84 -0.18 6.59
N THR A 34 2.47 -1.19 7.15
CA THR A 34 2.67 -1.29 8.61
C THR A 34 3.67 -0.26 9.14
N PHE A 35 4.57 0.26 8.30
CA PHE A 35 5.60 1.23 8.69
C PHE A 35 5.02 2.56 9.20
N ILE A 36 3.79 2.92 8.82
CA ILE A 36 3.15 4.18 9.24
C ILE A 36 3.03 4.30 10.76
N SER A 37 2.87 3.19 11.48
CA SER A 37 2.81 3.18 12.94
C SER A 37 4.14 3.60 13.56
N TYR A 38 5.26 3.13 13.00
CA TYR A 38 6.61 3.55 13.42
C TYR A 38 6.85 5.01 13.07
N ALA A 39 6.51 5.42 11.84
CA ALA A 39 6.68 6.79 11.37
C ALA A 39 5.89 7.80 12.22
N THR A 40 4.64 7.48 12.55
CA THR A 40 3.78 8.36 13.36
C THR A 40 4.36 8.56 14.76
N ASN A 41 4.71 7.48 15.44
CA ASN A 41 5.31 7.59 16.78
C ASN A 41 6.62 8.37 16.75
N TYR A 42 7.47 8.13 15.75
CA TYR A 42 8.75 8.82 15.60
C TYR A 42 8.56 10.33 15.41
N VAL A 43 7.68 10.74 14.48
CA VAL A 43 7.43 12.15 14.20
C VAL A 43 6.82 12.86 15.41
N LEU A 44 5.91 12.22 16.14
CA LEU A 44 5.31 12.81 17.33
C LEU A 44 6.34 13.04 18.44
N ILE A 45 7.30 12.12 18.64
CA ILE A 45 8.30 12.21 19.70
C ILE A 45 9.44 13.14 19.31
N GLU A 46 10.07 12.88 18.15
CA GLU A 46 11.34 13.51 17.79
C GLU A 46 11.16 14.85 17.05
N ASN A 47 10.13 14.95 16.17
CA ASN A 47 9.94 16.17 15.39
C ASN A 47 9.02 17.18 16.09
N LEU A 48 7.94 16.69 16.72
CA LEU A 48 6.90 17.54 17.31
C LEU A 48 7.00 17.62 18.84
N ALA A 49 7.92 16.86 19.46
CA ALA A 49 8.24 16.87 20.89
C ALA A 49 7.04 16.68 21.82
N TYR A 50 6.04 15.85 21.42
CA TYR A 50 4.92 15.52 22.27
C TYR A 50 5.33 14.61 23.43
N GLU A 51 4.71 14.81 24.59
CA GLU A 51 4.92 13.95 25.75
C GLU A 51 4.34 12.55 25.53
N ARG A 52 5.01 11.52 26.03
CA ARG A 52 4.61 10.11 25.84
C ARG A 52 3.19 9.78 26.30
N ASN A 53 2.66 10.49 27.30
CA ASN A 53 1.29 10.34 27.79
C ASN A 53 0.23 10.80 26.78
N GLN A 54 0.57 11.72 25.87
CA GLN A 54 -0.34 12.27 24.86
C GLN A 54 -0.35 11.45 23.56
N ILE A 55 0.74 10.72 23.27
CA ILE A 55 0.93 10.03 22.00
C ILE A 55 -0.21 9.04 21.71
N GLY A 56 -0.63 8.26 22.73
CA GLY A 56 -1.70 7.28 22.53
C GLY A 56 -3.01 7.89 22.03
N THR A 57 -3.42 9.02 22.59
CA THR A 57 -4.62 9.74 22.18
C THR A 57 -4.47 10.33 20.78
N ILE A 58 -3.32 10.94 20.48
CA ILE A 58 -3.05 11.54 19.15
C ILE A 58 -3.04 10.46 18.07
N VAL A 59 -2.33 9.35 18.30
CA VAL A 59 -2.28 8.21 17.36
C VAL A 59 -3.67 7.61 17.15
N GLY A 60 -4.45 7.46 18.22
CA GLY A 60 -5.83 6.99 18.14
C GLY A 60 -6.70 7.90 17.28
N ASN A 61 -6.63 9.22 17.47
CA ASN A 61 -7.38 10.19 16.66
C ASN A 61 -6.95 10.15 15.18
N LEU A 62 -5.65 10.09 14.90
CA LEU A 62 -5.12 9.96 13.55
C LEU A 62 -5.58 8.65 12.88
N GLN A 63 -5.69 7.57 13.65
CA GLN A 63 -6.19 6.29 13.14
C GLN A 63 -7.67 6.38 12.79
N VAL A 64 -8.51 6.98 13.66
CA VAL A 64 -9.94 7.19 13.36
C VAL A 64 -10.13 7.99 12.08
N VAL A 65 -9.40 9.09 11.91
CA VAL A 65 -9.46 9.90 10.67
C VAL A 65 -9.04 9.07 9.45
N ALA A 66 -7.99 8.26 9.57
CA ALA A 66 -7.54 7.40 8.48
C ALA A 66 -8.58 6.34 8.11
N GLU A 67 -9.24 5.71 9.10
CA GLU A 67 -10.29 4.72 8.85
C GLU A 67 -11.54 5.33 8.19
N ILE A 68 -11.94 6.53 8.63
CA ILE A 68 -13.04 7.26 7.98
C ILE A 68 -12.69 7.57 6.53
N ALA A 69 -11.48 8.07 6.26
CA ALA A 69 -11.02 8.35 4.91
C ALA A 69 -10.98 7.06 4.06
N LEU A 70 -10.52 5.95 4.63
CA LEU A 70 -10.48 4.64 3.98
C LEU A 70 -11.90 4.16 3.60
N LEU A 71 -12.86 4.23 4.52
CA LEU A 71 -14.25 3.85 4.26
C LEU A 71 -14.86 4.68 3.12
N CYS A 72 -14.62 6.00 3.11
CA CYS A 72 -15.08 6.88 2.03
C CYS A 72 -14.47 6.55 0.67
N VAL A 73 -13.25 6.02 0.64
CA VAL A 73 -12.49 5.75 -0.59
C VAL A 73 -12.75 4.34 -1.13
N PHE A 74 -13.08 3.38 -0.29
CA PHE A 74 -13.17 1.96 -0.68
C PHE A 74 -14.17 1.72 -1.83
N LEU A 75 -15.37 2.29 -1.74
CA LEU A 75 -16.40 2.14 -2.78
C LEU A 75 -16.00 2.85 -4.09
N PRO A 76 -15.61 4.14 -4.10
CA PRO A 76 -15.13 4.81 -5.30
C PRO A 76 -13.94 4.12 -5.97
N VAL A 77 -13.01 3.56 -5.20
CA VAL A 77 -11.83 2.87 -5.72
C VAL A 77 -12.21 1.60 -6.48
N GLY A 78 -13.16 0.80 -5.97
CA GLY A 78 -13.67 -0.36 -6.68
C GLY A 78 -14.25 0.01 -8.04
N LEU A 79 -15.15 0.99 -8.07
CA LEU A 79 -15.77 1.50 -9.29
C LEU A 79 -14.76 2.10 -10.27
N LEU A 80 -13.75 2.80 -9.75
CA LEU A 80 -12.67 3.37 -10.57
C LEU A 80 -11.82 2.26 -11.19
N ALA A 81 -11.50 1.22 -10.42
CA ALA A 81 -10.73 0.08 -10.89
C ALA A 81 -11.44 -0.68 -12.01
N ASP A 82 -12.76 -0.77 -11.96
CA ASP A 82 -13.56 -1.39 -13.04
C ASP A 82 -13.56 -0.54 -14.31
N LYS A 83 -13.48 0.79 -14.22
CA LYS A 83 -13.47 1.71 -15.38
C LYS A 83 -12.12 1.91 -16.03
N ILE A 84 -11.08 2.17 -15.24
CA ILE A 84 -9.73 2.49 -15.77
C ILE A 84 -8.77 1.30 -15.69
N GLY A 85 -9.20 0.21 -15.05
CA GLY A 85 -8.39 -0.98 -14.82
C GLY A 85 -7.68 -0.95 -13.45
N ARG A 86 -7.30 -2.12 -12.98
CA ARG A 86 -6.70 -2.31 -11.64
C ARG A 86 -5.26 -1.80 -11.53
N ARG A 87 -4.52 -1.87 -12.63
CA ARG A 87 -3.11 -1.47 -12.71
C ARG A 87 -2.87 0.00 -12.36
N PRO A 88 -3.54 1.01 -12.98
CA PRO A 88 -3.33 2.41 -12.66
C PRO A 88 -3.79 2.75 -11.24
N VAL A 89 -4.86 2.13 -10.74
CA VAL A 89 -5.35 2.35 -9.38
C VAL A 89 -4.36 1.84 -8.34
N TYR A 90 -3.78 0.66 -8.54
CA TYR A 90 -2.75 0.13 -7.65
C TYR A 90 -1.48 1.00 -7.65
N SER A 91 -1.01 1.38 -8.84
CA SER A 91 0.15 2.26 -8.98
C SER A 91 -0.06 3.60 -8.30
N PHE A 92 -1.23 4.22 -8.50
CA PHE A 92 -1.61 5.45 -7.80
C PHE A 92 -1.63 5.26 -6.28
N GLY A 93 -2.15 4.13 -5.79
CA GLY A 93 -2.16 3.81 -4.37
C GLY A 93 -0.77 3.80 -3.76
N MET A 94 0.18 3.12 -4.40
CA MET A 94 1.58 3.08 -3.97
C MET A 94 2.26 4.46 -4.07
N PHE A 95 1.96 5.23 -5.11
CA PHE A 95 2.45 6.61 -5.26
C PHE A 95 1.95 7.52 -4.13
N ALA A 96 0.65 7.49 -3.83
CA ALA A 96 0.04 8.31 -2.77
C ALA A 96 0.61 7.94 -1.38
N MET A 97 0.82 6.64 -1.11
CA MET A 97 1.52 6.21 0.12
C MET A 97 2.95 6.77 0.17
N GLY A 98 3.69 6.69 -0.93
CA GLY A 98 5.05 7.23 -1.04
C GLY A 98 5.09 8.74 -0.83
N LEU A 99 4.15 9.48 -1.42
CA LEU A 99 4.00 10.92 -1.21
C LEU A 99 3.73 11.24 0.27
N SER A 100 2.85 10.48 0.92
CA SER A 100 2.61 10.65 2.35
C SER A 100 3.88 10.44 3.17
N TYR A 101 4.62 9.35 2.97
CA TYR A 101 5.87 9.11 3.68
C TYR A 101 6.96 10.16 3.42
N PHE A 102 6.96 10.76 2.23
CA PHE A 102 7.86 11.87 1.92
C PHE A 102 7.51 13.14 2.71
N LEU A 103 6.21 13.44 2.83
CA LEU A 103 5.70 14.61 3.54
C LEU A 103 5.70 14.44 5.07
N TYR A 104 5.54 13.22 5.56
CA TYR A 104 5.35 12.92 6.98
C TYR A 104 6.41 13.54 7.92
N PRO A 105 7.71 13.43 7.64
CA PRO A 105 8.77 14.04 8.47
C PRO A 105 8.86 15.57 8.33
N LEU A 106 8.11 16.17 7.41
CA LEU A 106 8.08 17.62 7.22
C LEU A 106 6.92 18.28 8.00
N ALA A 107 6.09 17.51 8.68
CA ALA A 107 4.98 18.03 9.44
C ALA A 107 5.47 18.92 10.59
N THR A 108 4.89 20.11 10.70
CA THR A 108 5.15 21.09 11.77
C THR A 108 4.09 21.08 12.86
N GLY A 109 3.01 20.30 12.68
CA GLY A 109 1.93 20.16 13.64
C GLY A 109 0.95 19.05 13.31
N ILE A 110 0.01 18.81 14.24
CA ILE A 110 -1.00 17.73 14.12
C ILE A 110 -1.90 17.92 12.89
N GLY A 111 -2.22 19.15 12.51
CA GLY A 111 -3.07 19.44 11.34
C GLY A 111 -2.45 18.92 10.04
N GLU A 112 -1.19 19.22 9.79
CA GLU A 112 -0.45 18.72 8.63
C GLU A 112 -0.29 17.20 8.69
N LEU A 113 0.05 16.66 9.86
CA LEU A 113 0.17 15.23 10.06
C LEU A 113 -1.14 14.49 9.76
N THR A 114 -2.28 15.08 10.14
CA THR A 114 -3.61 14.57 9.83
C THR A 114 -3.87 14.57 8.31
N LEU A 115 -3.52 15.66 7.62
CA LEU A 115 -3.66 15.73 6.15
C LEU A 115 -2.82 14.65 5.45
N TYR A 116 -1.56 14.50 5.87
CA TYR A 116 -0.69 13.47 5.31
C TYR A 116 -1.19 12.05 5.62
N ARG A 117 -1.80 11.87 6.79
CA ARG A 117 -2.45 10.61 7.16
C ARG A 117 -3.65 10.28 6.28
N VAL A 118 -4.44 11.28 5.86
CA VAL A 118 -5.54 11.12 4.90
C VAL A 118 -5.01 10.72 3.52
N ILE A 119 -3.96 11.38 3.02
CA ILE A 119 -3.31 11.01 1.75
C ILE A 119 -2.83 9.54 1.80
N TYR A 120 -2.21 9.16 2.92
CA TYR A 120 -1.81 7.77 3.16
C TYR A 120 -2.99 6.81 3.12
N ALA A 121 -4.11 7.13 3.78
CA ALA A 121 -5.29 6.27 3.84
C ALA A 121 -5.92 6.05 2.45
N ILE A 122 -5.97 7.10 1.62
CA ILE A 122 -6.40 7.00 0.22
C ILE A 122 -5.48 6.04 -0.55
N GLY A 123 -4.17 6.22 -0.41
CA GLY A 123 -3.18 5.34 -1.04
C GLY A 123 -3.31 3.89 -0.59
N MET A 124 -3.48 3.68 0.72
CA MET A 124 -3.68 2.37 1.34
C MET A 124 -4.91 1.66 0.78
N GLY A 125 -6.06 2.36 0.69
CA GLY A 125 -7.30 1.80 0.14
C GLY A 125 -7.14 1.36 -1.31
N CYS A 126 -6.51 2.19 -2.14
CA CYS A 126 -6.21 1.84 -3.54
C CYS A 126 -5.25 0.63 -3.63
N ALA A 127 -4.16 0.65 -2.87
CA ALA A 127 -3.14 -0.39 -2.97
C ALA A 127 -3.62 -1.75 -2.45
N THR A 128 -4.24 -1.80 -1.27
CA THR A 128 -4.70 -3.06 -0.66
C THR A 128 -5.89 -3.66 -1.40
N GLY A 129 -6.85 -2.83 -1.82
CA GLY A 129 -7.98 -3.28 -2.63
C GLY A 129 -7.52 -3.93 -3.94
N MET A 130 -6.57 -3.29 -4.63
CA MET A 130 -6.06 -3.82 -5.89
C MET A 130 -5.15 -5.04 -5.69
N LEU A 131 -4.34 -5.09 -4.62
CA LEU A 131 -3.54 -6.26 -4.28
C LEU A 131 -4.45 -7.50 -4.11
N GLY A 132 -5.52 -7.38 -3.33
CA GLY A 132 -6.49 -8.46 -3.12
C GLY A 132 -7.16 -8.91 -4.42
N THR A 133 -7.65 -7.96 -5.20
CA THR A 133 -8.34 -8.23 -6.45
C THR A 133 -7.43 -8.88 -7.49
N VAL A 134 -6.25 -8.35 -7.74
CA VAL A 134 -5.29 -8.92 -8.70
C VAL A 134 -4.81 -10.30 -8.28
N THR A 135 -4.59 -10.51 -6.98
CA THR A 135 -4.22 -11.83 -6.43
C THR A 135 -5.32 -12.88 -6.69
N ALA A 136 -6.58 -12.48 -6.66
CA ALA A 136 -7.71 -13.38 -6.93
C ALA A 136 -7.95 -13.65 -8.42
N ASP A 137 -7.59 -12.68 -9.31
CA ASP A 137 -7.92 -12.75 -10.72
C ASP A 137 -6.84 -13.37 -11.61
N TYR A 138 -5.59 -13.35 -11.21
CA TYR A 138 -4.48 -13.86 -12.02
C TYR A 138 -4.42 -15.39 -12.10
N PRO A 139 -4.72 -16.14 -11.02
CA PRO A 139 -4.73 -17.60 -11.08
C PRO A 139 -6.04 -18.14 -11.66
N GLN A 140 -5.96 -19.32 -12.28
CA GLN A 140 -7.15 -20.11 -12.59
C GLN A 140 -7.85 -20.57 -11.30
N ASN A 141 -9.17 -20.79 -11.35
CA ASN A 141 -9.98 -21.09 -10.17
C ASN A 141 -9.43 -22.23 -9.29
N HIS A 142 -8.90 -23.30 -9.90
CA HIS A 142 -8.35 -24.46 -9.17
C HIS A 142 -7.00 -24.17 -8.50
N THR A 143 -6.30 -23.08 -8.87
CA THR A 143 -5.01 -22.68 -8.26
C THR A 143 -5.09 -21.38 -7.45
N ARG A 144 -6.29 -20.78 -7.34
CA ARG A 144 -6.53 -19.52 -6.60
C ARG A 144 -6.06 -19.61 -5.14
N GLY A 145 -6.35 -20.72 -4.44
CA GLY A 145 -5.89 -20.93 -3.06
C GLY A 145 -4.37 -20.94 -2.93
N LYS A 146 -3.65 -21.51 -3.92
CA LYS A 146 -2.17 -21.50 -3.93
C LYS A 146 -1.62 -20.07 -4.08
N MET A 147 -2.22 -19.27 -4.96
CA MET A 147 -1.81 -17.89 -5.16
C MET A 147 -2.02 -17.06 -3.89
N ILE A 148 -3.18 -17.20 -3.24
CA ILE A 148 -3.47 -16.54 -1.96
C ILE A 148 -2.47 -16.96 -0.88
N ALA A 149 -2.12 -18.24 -0.80
CA ALA A 149 -1.11 -18.72 0.15
C ALA A 149 0.28 -18.12 -0.11
N VAL A 150 0.72 -18.09 -1.37
CA VAL A 150 2.01 -17.49 -1.76
C VAL A 150 2.05 -16.00 -1.44
N THR A 151 1.02 -15.25 -1.83
CA THR A 151 0.95 -13.81 -1.53
C THR A 151 0.83 -13.54 -0.04
N GLY A 152 0.14 -14.39 0.73
CA GLY A 152 0.08 -14.30 2.20
C GLY A 152 1.45 -14.48 2.85
N ILE A 153 2.25 -15.46 2.40
CA ILE A 153 3.63 -15.65 2.87
C ILE A 153 4.50 -14.44 2.52
N LEU A 154 4.38 -13.91 1.29
CA LEU A 154 5.12 -12.72 0.86
C LEU A 154 4.72 -11.48 1.67
N ASN A 155 3.44 -11.29 1.94
CA ASN A 155 2.95 -10.22 2.81
C ASN A 155 3.59 -10.30 4.21
N ALA A 156 3.56 -11.47 4.85
CA ALA A 156 4.17 -11.68 6.16
C ALA A 156 5.68 -11.44 6.14
N THR A 157 6.37 -11.92 5.10
CA THR A 157 7.81 -11.69 4.90
C THR A 157 8.11 -10.20 4.76
N GLY A 158 7.28 -9.46 4.00
CA GLY A 158 7.40 -8.01 3.84
C GLY A 158 7.26 -7.26 5.16
N VAL A 159 6.30 -7.64 6.01
CA VAL A 159 6.15 -7.08 7.36
C VAL A 159 7.39 -7.32 8.21
N ILE A 160 7.95 -8.53 8.17
CA ILE A 160 9.19 -8.86 8.91
C ILE A 160 10.36 -8.00 8.41
N ILE A 161 10.55 -7.88 7.10
CA ILE A 161 11.61 -7.05 6.51
C ILE A 161 11.47 -5.59 6.97
N VAL A 162 10.27 -5.03 6.88
CA VAL A 162 10.01 -3.64 7.29
C VAL A 162 10.27 -3.47 8.79
N SER A 163 9.80 -4.38 9.63
CA SER A 163 9.98 -4.29 11.08
C SER A 163 11.44 -4.44 11.51
N LEU A 164 12.21 -5.29 10.85
CA LEU A 164 13.61 -5.54 11.22
C LEU A 164 14.60 -4.54 10.59
N ILE A 165 14.34 -4.10 9.38
CA ILE A 165 15.26 -3.25 8.61
C ILE A 165 14.82 -1.79 8.67
N PHE A 166 13.62 -1.48 8.16
CA PHE A 166 13.18 -0.09 8.01
C PHE A 166 12.89 0.60 9.36
N ALA A 167 12.29 -0.12 10.32
CA ALA A 167 12.04 0.45 11.65
C ALA A 167 13.32 0.74 12.44
N ARG A 168 14.46 0.10 12.10
CA ARG A 168 15.76 0.37 12.71
C ARG A 168 16.57 1.45 12.00
N MET A 169 16.20 1.86 10.78
CA MET A 169 16.94 2.85 10.00
C MET A 169 17.17 4.16 10.73
N PRO A 170 16.21 4.77 11.45
CA PRO A 170 16.47 6.01 12.18
C PRO A 170 17.62 5.86 13.18
N LYS A 171 17.66 4.74 13.92
CA LYS A 171 18.75 4.45 14.85
C LYS A 171 20.08 4.30 14.14
N ASN A 172 20.13 3.55 13.04
CA ASN A 172 21.35 3.36 12.27
C ASN A 172 21.89 4.68 11.71
N PHE A 173 21.01 5.57 11.22
CA PHE A 173 21.43 6.90 10.75
C PHE A 173 21.92 7.79 11.90
N ALA A 174 21.31 7.71 13.08
CA ALA A 174 21.77 8.43 14.25
C ALA A 174 23.17 7.93 14.71
N GLU A 175 23.44 6.63 14.64
CA GLU A 175 24.76 6.05 14.90
C GLU A 175 25.83 6.48 13.87
N MET A 176 25.43 6.89 12.67
CA MET A 176 26.30 7.50 11.64
C MET A 176 26.59 8.99 11.89
N GLY A 177 26.02 9.59 12.97
CA GLY A 177 26.27 10.98 13.36
C GLY A 177 25.21 11.98 12.92
N TYR A 178 24.07 11.52 12.34
CA TYR A 178 22.95 12.42 12.05
C TYR A 178 22.15 12.71 13.32
N ASP A 179 21.61 13.93 13.45
CA ASP A 179 20.64 14.25 14.49
C ASP A 179 19.35 13.44 14.33
N GLN A 180 18.59 13.26 15.43
CA GLN A 180 17.41 12.38 15.45
C GLN A 180 16.36 12.77 14.39
N ILE A 181 16.07 14.06 14.23
CA ILE A 181 15.10 14.55 13.24
C ILE A 181 15.53 14.18 11.81
N THR A 182 16.79 14.44 11.46
CA THR A 182 17.34 14.12 10.15
C THR A 182 17.41 12.61 9.90
N ALA A 183 17.79 11.83 10.92
CA ALA A 183 17.81 10.37 10.84
C ALA A 183 16.43 9.79 10.54
N GLY A 184 15.40 10.26 11.23
CA GLY A 184 14.01 9.88 10.95
C GLY A 184 13.54 10.29 9.56
N LYS A 185 13.89 11.51 9.13
CA LYS A 185 13.58 12.04 7.81
C LYS A 185 14.15 11.15 6.70
N TYR A 186 15.42 10.78 6.78
CA TYR A 186 16.06 9.92 5.79
C TYR A 186 15.43 8.52 5.77
N ALA A 187 15.14 7.93 6.94
CA ALA A 187 14.46 6.65 7.01
C ALA A 187 13.09 6.67 6.30
N MET A 188 12.27 7.70 6.53
CA MET A 188 10.97 7.85 5.88
C MET A 188 11.11 8.11 4.38
N TRP A 189 12.13 8.84 3.94
CA TRP A 189 12.40 9.05 2.52
C TRP A 189 12.86 7.79 1.79
N VAL A 190 13.61 6.90 2.45
CA VAL A 190 13.91 5.56 1.89
C VAL A 190 12.65 4.74 1.70
N VAL A 191 11.73 4.79 2.68
CA VAL A 191 10.42 4.13 2.57
C VAL A 191 9.59 4.73 1.44
N ALA A 192 9.56 6.07 1.32
CA ALA A 192 8.91 6.77 0.21
C ALA A 192 9.47 6.32 -1.15
N GLY A 193 10.79 6.24 -1.28
CA GLY A 193 11.48 5.73 -2.47
C GLY A 193 11.08 4.29 -2.80
N THR A 194 10.98 3.43 -1.79
CA THR A 194 10.52 2.03 -1.97
C THR A 194 9.07 1.98 -2.46
N CYS A 195 8.19 2.84 -1.95
CA CYS A 195 6.82 2.98 -2.44
C CYS A 195 6.79 3.43 -3.91
N LEU A 196 7.63 4.40 -4.30
CA LEU A 196 7.73 4.88 -5.68
C LEU A 196 8.24 3.77 -6.62
N ILE A 197 9.26 3.03 -6.22
CA ILE A 197 9.76 1.87 -6.99
C ILE A 197 8.63 0.84 -7.14
N THR A 198 7.90 0.53 -6.09
CA THR A 198 6.77 -0.40 -6.15
C THR A 198 5.68 0.13 -7.07
N SER A 199 5.36 1.43 -7.02
CA SER A 199 4.42 2.07 -7.94
C SER A 199 4.83 1.88 -9.40
N ILE A 200 6.11 2.07 -9.73
CA ILE A 200 6.66 1.87 -11.08
C ILE A 200 6.59 0.40 -11.50
N VAL A 201 7.04 -0.53 -10.64
CA VAL A 201 6.98 -1.97 -10.93
C VAL A 201 5.55 -2.42 -11.20
N VAL A 202 4.59 -1.98 -10.40
CA VAL A 202 3.16 -2.26 -10.58
C VAL A 202 2.63 -1.59 -11.85
N ALA A 203 3.02 -0.34 -12.12
CA ALA A 203 2.60 0.43 -13.29
C ALA A 203 3.03 -0.21 -14.61
N PHE A 204 4.16 -0.85 -14.68
CA PHE A 204 4.67 -1.46 -15.90
C PHE A 204 4.54 -2.99 -15.91
N GLY A 205 4.58 -3.61 -14.75
CA GLY A 205 4.63 -5.05 -14.62
C GLY A 205 3.28 -5.75 -14.53
N LEU A 206 2.18 -5.10 -14.14
CA LEU A 206 0.85 -5.73 -14.11
C LEU A 206 0.21 -5.75 -15.50
N LYS A 207 -0.69 -6.72 -15.71
CA LYS A 207 -1.49 -6.84 -16.94
C LYS A 207 -2.32 -5.57 -17.14
N LYS A 208 -2.30 -5.01 -18.33
CA LYS A 208 -3.15 -3.88 -18.70
C LYS A 208 -4.60 -4.36 -18.75
N GLY A 209 -5.42 -3.92 -17.80
CA GLY A 209 -6.85 -4.20 -17.82
C GLY A 209 -7.51 -3.40 -18.93
N THR A 210 -8.19 -4.08 -19.85
CA THR A 210 -9.13 -3.43 -20.76
C THR A 210 -10.51 -3.54 -20.11
N PRO A 211 -11.14 -2.43 -19.68
CA PRO A 211 -12.53 -2.48 -19.24
C PRO A 211 -13.40 -3.00 -20.37
N THR A 212 -14.33 -3.90 -20.06
CA THR A 212 -15.29 -4.39 -21.04
C THR A 212 -16.12 -3.21 -21.58
N GLU A 213 -16.46 -3.23 -22.88
CA GLU A 213 -17.23 -2.15 -23.51
C GLU A 213 -18.56 -1.85 -22.79
N GLU A 214 -19.17 -2.88 -22.18
CA GLU A 214 -20.38 -2.73 -21.36
C GLU A 214 -20.13 -1.97 -20.06
N GLN A 215 -18.99 -2.19 -19.39
CA GLN A 215 -18.62 -1.47 -18.14
C GLN A 215 -18.33 0.02 -18.38
N LYS A 216 -17.89 0.39 -19.60
CA LYS A 216 -17.69 1.80 -19.97
C LYS A 216 -18.98 2.58 -20.14
N LYS A 217 -20.10 1.90 -20.45
CA LYS A 217 -21.39 2.52 -20.82
C LYS A 217 -22.31 2.79 -19.62
N ILE A 218 -22.10 2.14 -18.48
CA ILE A 218 -23.00 2.29 -17.32
C ILE A 218 -22.62 3.57 -16.54
N PRO A 219 -23.56 4.53 -16.36
CA PRO A 219 -23.34 5.74 -15.56
C PRO A 219 -22.99 5.38 -14.10
N TYR A 220 -22.14 6.19 -13.48
CA TYR A 220 -21.67 5.99 -12.10
C TYR A 220 -22.81 5.79 -11.09
N MET A 221 -23.88 6.55 -11.23
CA MET A 221 -25.06 6.50 -10.35
C MET A 221 -25.88 5.21 -10.47
N GLU A 222 -25.90 4.58 -11.64
CA GLU A 222 -26.60 3.31 -11.83
C GLU A 222 -25.82 2.12 -11.28
N GLN A 223 -24.49 2.17 -11.34
CA GLN A 223 -23.64 1.14 -10.73
C GLN A 223 -23.76 1.12 -9.20
N ILE A 224 -23.91 2.29 -8.57
CA ILE A 224 -24.15 2.39 -7.12
C ILE A 224 -25.54 1.83 -6.76
N LYS A 225 -26.56 2.10 -7.57
CA LYS A 225 -27.93 1.62 -7.33
C LYS A 225 -28.10 0.12 -7.58
N SER A 226 -27.34 -0.47 -8.50
CA SER A 226 -27.40 -1.90 -8.79
C SER A 226 -26.57 -2.77 -7.83
N GLY A 227 -25.68 -2.16 -7.04
CA GLY A 227 -24.88 -2.83 -6.01
C GLY A 227 -25.49 -2.78 -4.61
N LEU A 228 -26.62 -2.15 -4.46
CA LEU A 228 -27.49 -2.16 -3.29
C LEU A 228 -28.69 -3.07 -3.53
#